data_1d5e523001fb72e2622fbc633c911ea6
#
_entry.id   1d5e523001fb72e2622fbc633c911ea6
#
_cell.length_a   1.000
_cell.length_b   1.000
_cell.length_c   1.000
_cell.angle_alpha   90.00
_cell.angle_beta   90.00
_cell.angle_gamma   90.00
#
_symmetry.space_group_name_H-M   'P 1'
#
loop_
_entity.id
_entity.type
_entity.pdbx_description
1 polymer ?
#
loop_
_entity_poly.entity_id
_entity_poly.type
_entity_poly.pdbx_seq_one_letter_code
_entity_poly.pdbx_strand_id
1 'polypeptide(L)'
;MSVDTNSTVARRTAVFAALSDPARLTIVDHLLNADVSPSELRAVLSMSSNLLAHHLAVLKNTGLVRQTRSEADGRRTYLKLNHAALDGLLPSAQHRARRIVFVCTHNSARSQLAAAIWNRRSELPATSAGTKPAPQVHRGAVAAAKRLNLSMRAVKPRYLGDVLAADDLVIAVCDNAHEELPAELPRIHWSINDPTRTAIASAFDDAVRELTARIDRFVPDVQPA
;
A
#
# COMPACT_ATOMS: atom_id res chain seq x y z
N MET A 1 -7.32 -7.70 -24.86
CA MET A 1 -6.15 -7.22 -24.09
C MET A 1 -5.81 -8.23 -23.00
N SER A 2 -5.42 -9.46 -23.38
CA SER A 2 -5.24 -10.59 -22.42
C SER A 2 -3.80 -11.13 -22.37
N VAL A 3 -2.85 -10.50 -23.04
CA VAL A 3 -1.48 -11.04 -23.21
C VAL A 3 -0.52 -10.56 -22.13
N ASP A 4 -0.78 -9.43 -21.46
CA ASP A 4 0.17 -8.82 -20.52
C ASP A 4 0.18 -9.42 -19.11
N THR A 5 -0.92 -10.02 -18.67
CA THR A 5 -1.03 -10.51 -17.28
C THR A 5 -0.12 -11.71 -17.02
N ASN A 6 -0.01 -12.63 -17.98
CA ASN A 6 0.77 -13.86 -17.81
C ASN A 6 2.29 -13.58 -17.86
N SER A 7 2.73 -12.69 -18.75
CA SER A 7 4.13 -12.26 -18.83
C SER A 7 4.56 -11.48 -17.57
N THR A 8 3.65 -10.67 -17.02
CA THR A 8 3.87 -9.92 -15.78
C THR A 8 4.01 -10.85 -14.58
N VAL A 9 3.15 -11.88 -14.46
CA VAL A 9 3.23 -12.86 -13.37
C VAL A 9 4.53 -13.67 -13.49
N ALA A 10 4.89 -14.15 -14.68
CA ALA A 10 6.12 -14.91 -14.89
C ALA A 10 7.38 -14.08 -14.50
N ARG A 11 7.45 -12.81 -14.93
CA ARG A 11 8.54 -11.89 -14.54
C ARG A 11 8.61 -11.71 -13.02
N ARG A 12 7.49 -11.46 -12.37
CA ARG A 12 7.41 -11.30 -10.91
C ARG A 12 7.87 -12.54 -10.18
N THR A 13 7.41 -13.71 -10.62
CA THR A 13 7.83 -15.01 -10.06
C THR A 13 9.32 -15.20 -10.19
N ALA A 14 9.93 -14.89 -11.34
CA ALA A 14 11.38 -15.00 -11.53
C ALA A 14 12.16 -14.07 -10.59
N VAL A 15 11.71 -12.83 -10.39
CA VAL A 15 12.33 -11.89 -9.47
C VAL A 15 12.21 -12.36 -8.02
N PHE A 16 11.03 -12.80 -7.58
CA PHE A 16 10.86 -13.34 -6.23
C PHE A 16 11.69 -14.61 -6.00
N ALA A 17 11.76 -15.51 -6.99
CA ALA A 17 12.63 -16.68 -6.91
C ALA A 17 14.11 -16.31 -6.81
N ALA A 18 14.56 -15.28 -7.54
CA ALA A 18 15.92 -14.78 -7.40
C ALA A 18 16.19 -14.21 -6.02
N LEU A 19 15.26 -13.48 -5.43
CA LEU A 19 15.39 -12.86 -4.10
C LEU A 19 15.16 -13.81 -2.94
N SER A 20 14.66 -15.03 -3.15
CA SER A 20 14.44 -16.02 -2.10
C SER A 20 15.71 -16.64 -1.51
N ASP A 21 16.88 -16.40 -2.11
CA ASP A 21 18.18 -16.85 -1.61
C ASP A 21 18.80 -15.74 -0.75
N PRO A 22 19.24 -16.05 0.50
CA PRO A 22 19.79 -15.05 1.42
C PRO A 22 21.01 -14.30 0.87
N ALA A 23 21.91 -15.01 0.14
CA ALA A 23 23.10 -14.38 -0.42
C ALA A 23 22.74 -13.38 -1.52
N ARG A 24 21.77 -13.72 -2.39
CA ARG A 24 21.32 -12.82 -3.45
C ARG A 24 20.55 -11.62 -2.86
N LEU A 25 19.76 -11.82 -1.82
CA LEU A 25 19.10 -10.72 -1.11
C LEU A 25 20.13 -9.76 -0.52
N THR A 26 21.16 -10.28 0.17
CA THR A 26 22.25 -9.45 0.72
C THR A 26 23.02 -8.70 -0.37
N ILE A 27 23.24 -9.29 -1.54
CA ILE A 27 23.85 -8.60 -2.70
C ILE A 27 22.97 -7.41 -3.12
N VAL A 28 21.66 -7.60 -3.22
CA VAL A 28 20.72 -6.54 -3.59
C VAL A 28 20.69 -5.44 -2.53
N ASP A 29 20.69 -5.77 -1.24
CA ASP A 29 20.74 -4.80 -0.14
C ASP A 29 21.99 -3.89 -0.22
N HIS A 30 23.14 -4.45 -0.56
CA HIS A 30 24.34 -3.65 -0.79
C HIS A 30 24.22 -2.72 -2.00
N LEU A 31 23.57 -3.19 -3.08
CA LEU A 31 23.38 -2.41 -4.30
C LEU A 31 22.25 -1.38 -4.21
N LEU A 32 21.42 -1.41 -3.18
CA LEU A 32 20.39 -0.37 -2.95
C LEU A 32 21.00 1.00 -2.72
N ASN A 33 22.18 1.06 -2.10
CA ASN A 33 22.79 2.30 -1.65
C ASN A 33 24.06 2.69 -2.43
N ALA A 34 24.67 1.76 -3.18
CA ALA A 34 25.91 2.03 -3.88
C ALA A 34 26.15 1.10 -5.07
N ASP A 35 26.77 1.62 -6.12
CA ASP A 35 27.37 0.81 -7.17
C ASP A 35 28.70 0.24 -6.68
N VAL A 36 28.90 -1.06 -6.77
CA VAL A 36 30.11 -1.72 -6.28
C VAL A 36 30.76 -2.61 -7.34
N SER A 37 32.07 -2.76 -7.29
CA SER A 37 32.75 -3.73 -8.13
C SER A 37 32.55 -5.17 -7.61
N PRO A 38 32.65 -6.21 -8.47
CA PRO A 38 32.59 -7.58 -8.03
C PRO A 38 33.66 -7.93 -6.97
N SER A 39 34.83 -7.29 -7.02
CA SER A 39 35.90 -7.50 -6.03
C SER A 39 35.56 -6.93 -4.66
N GLU A 40 34.98 -5.73 -4.60
CA GLU A 40 34.52 -5.13 -3.36
C GLU A 40 33.39 -5.96 -2.75
N LEU A 41 32.38 -6.33 -3.55
CA LEU A 41 31.27 -7.13 -3.09
C LEU A 41 31.73 -8.50 -2.56
N ARG A 42 32.70 -9.14 -3.25
CA ARG A 42 33.29 -10.38 -2.78
C ARG A 42 33.98 -10.24 -1.42
N ALA A 43 34.72 -9.16 -1.21
CA ALA A 43 35.41 -8.90 0.05
C ALA A 43 34.40 -8.70 1.20
N VAL A 44 33.36 -7.91 0.97
CA VAL A 44 32.31 -7.65 1.98
C VAL A 44 31.54 -8.92 2.35
N LEU A 45 31.19 -9.75 1.36
CA LEU A 45 30.39 -10.96 1.58
C LEU A 45 31.23 -12.20 1.94
N SER A 46 32.56 -12.08 1.93
CA SER A 46 33.49 -13.21 2.19
C SER A 46 33.22 -14.44 1.30
N MET A 47 32.85 -14.20 0.04
CA MET A 47 32.49 -15.25 -0.93
C MET A 47 33.66 -15.59 -1.87
N SER A 48 33.68 -16.83 -2.35
CA SER A 48 34.55 -17.20 -3.46
C SER A 48 34.11 -16.54 -4.77
N SER A 49 35.03 -16.33 -5.71
CA SER A 49 34.73 -15.72 -7.02
C SER A 49 33.66 -16.51 -7.79
N ASN A 50 33.72 -17.83 -7.76
CA ASN A 50 32.78 -18.70 -8.47
C ASN A 50 31.36 -18.62 -7.87
N LEU A 51 31.26 -18.59 -6.55
CA LEU A 51 29.97 -18.50 -5.86
C LEU A 51 29.32 -17.14 -6.13
N LEU A 52 30.08 -16.04 -6.02
CA LEU A 52 29.59 -14.71 -6.36
C LEU A 52 29.15 -14.63 -7.83
N ALA A 53 29.95 -15.19 -8.76
CA ALA A 53 29.61 -15.20 -10.17
C ALA A 53 28.28 -15.93 -10.44
N HIS A 54 28.04 -17.06 -9.73
CA HIS A 54 26.77 -17.78 -9.81
C HIS A 54 25.58 -16.93 -9.36
N HIS A 55 25.66 -16.30 -8.19
CA HIS A 55 24.58 -15.43 -7.69
C HIS A 55 24.34 -14.24 -8.60
N LEU A 56 25.41 -13.61 -9.09
CA LEU A 56 25.32 -12.50 -10.04
C LEU A 56 24.71 -12.91 -11.38
N ALA A 57 24.97 -14.12 -11.87
CA ALA A 57 24.34 -14.61 -13.10
C ALA A 57 22.82 -14.69 -12.95
N VAL A 58 22.32 -15.22 -11.83
CA VAL A 58 20.87 -15.28 -11.55
C VAL A 58 20.27 -13.88 -11.49
N LEU A 59 20.89 -12.95 -10.75
CA LEU A 59 20.40 -11.58 -10.60
C LEU A 59 20.44 -10.79 -11.93
N LYS A 60 21.42 -11.05 -12.79
CA LYS A 60 21.49 -10.45 -14.15
C LYS A 60 20.42 -11.02 -15.07
N ASN A 61 20.22 -12.34 -15.06
CA ASN A 61 19.21 -13.00 -15.89
C ASN A 61 17.78 -12.55 -15.57
N THR A 62 17.51 -12.16 -14.33
CA THR A 62 16.22 -11.58 -13.91
C THR A 62 16.14 -10.07 -14.14
N GLY A 63 17.21 -9.45 -14.62
CA GLY A 63 17.27 -8.01 -14.86
C GLY A 63 17.39 -7.16 -13.59
N LEU A 64 17.56 -7.77 -12.41
CA LEU A 64 17.75 -7.07 -11.14
C LEU A 64 19.08 -6.33 -11.07
N VAL A 65 20.14 -6.91 -11.64
CA VAL A 65 21.48 -6.33 -11.60
C VAL A 65 21.99 -6.12 -13.01
N ARG A 66 22.59 -4.97 -13.24
CA ARG A 66 23.31 -4.64 -14.47
C ARG A 66 24.81 -4.48 -14.17
N GLN A 67 25.65 -4.74 -15.12
CA GLN A 67 27.10 -4.54 -15.04
C GLN A 67 27.53 -3.55 -16.09
N THR A 68 28.23 -2.51 -15.68
CA THR A 68 28.77 -1.45 -16.56
C THR A 68 30.27 -1.38 -16.43
N ARG A 69 30.95 -0.94 -17.49
CA ARG A 69 32.38 -0.66 -17.43
C ARG A 69 32.63 0.70 -16.79
N SER A 70 33.76 0.84 -16.11
CA SER A 70 34.21 2.12 -15.58
C SER A 70 34.55 3.07 -16.70
N GLU A 71 34.11 4.33 -16.59
CA GLU A 71 34.50 5.38 -17.53
C GLU A 71 35.95 5.85 -17.33
N ALA A 72 36.48 5.69 -16.10
CA ALA A 72 37.84 6.07 -15.76
C ALA A 72 38.87 4.98 -16.13
N ASP A 73 38.56 3.70 -15.83
CA ASP A 73 39.40 2.56 -16.15
C ASP A 73 38.50 1.45 -16.74
N GLY A 74 38.52 1.34 -18.04
CA GLY A 74 37.71 0.37 -18.79
C GLY A 74 37.98 -1.12 -18.44
N ARG A 75 38.98 -1.42 -17.63
CA ARG A 75 39.24 -2.76 -17.09
C ARG A 75 38.37 -3.08 -15.89
N ARG A 76 37.89 -2.06 -15.18
CA ARG A 76 37.00 -2.20 -14.01
C ARG A 76 35.56 -2.27 -14.47
N THR A 77 34.74 -2.98 -13.70
CA THR A 77 33.30 -3.03 -13.89
C THR A 77 32.59 -2.78 -12.59
N TYR A 78 31.41 -2.18 -12.66
CA TYR A 78 30.54 -1.93 -11.54
C TYR A 78 29.20 -2.64 -11.72
N LEU A 79 28.69 -3.16 -10.62
CA LEU A 79 27.35 -3.73 -10.50
C LEU A 79 26.41 -2.64 -10.04
N LYS A 80 25.27 -2.55 -10.72
CA LYS A 80 24.22 -1.56 -10.43
C LYS A 80 22.89 -2.27 -10.25
N LEU A 81 22.13 -1.85 -9.24
CA LEU A 81 20.76 -2.30 -9.11
C LEU A 81 19.88 -1.65 -10.18
N ASN A 82 19.05 -2.45 -10.80
CA ASN A 82 18.01 -1.95 -11.70
C ASN A 82 16.72 -1.76 -10.89
N HIS A 83 16.51 -0.57 -10.32
CA HIS A 83 15.34 -0.24 -9.52
C HIS A 83 14.03 -0.52 -10.27
N ALA A 84 13.98 -0.26 -11.57
CA ALA A 84 12.81 -0.55 -12.40
C ALA A 84 12.43 -2.05 -12.44
N ALA A 85 13.35 -2.96 -12.13
CA ALA A 85 13.02 -4.38 -12.01
C ALA A 85 12.28 -4.71 -10.70
N LEU A 86 12.39 -3.87 -9.68
CA LEU A 86 11.65 -3.97 -8.42
C LEU A 86 10.27 -3.30 -8.52
N ASP A 87 10.11 -2.34 -9.44
CA ASP A 87 8.85 -1.66 -9.65
C ASP A 87 7.79 -2.63 -10.19
N GLY A 88 6.59 -2.51 -9.70
CA GLY A 88 5.47 -3.35 -10.14
C GLY A 88 5.56 -4.82 -9.73
N LEU A 89 6.42 -5.18 -8.77
CA LEU A 89 6.44 -6.54 -8.19
C LEU A 89 5.14 -6.87 -7.45
N LEU A 90 4.51 -5.88 -6.86
CA LEU A 90 3.16 -6.00 -6.34
C LEU A 90 2.19 -5.34 -7.34
N PRO A 91 1.11 -6.03 -7.74
CA PRO A 91 0.14 -5.41 -8.62
C PRO A 91 -0.54 -4.26 -7.89
N SER A 92 -0.59 -3.10 -8.52
CA SER A 92 -1.48 -2.04 -8.11
C SER A 92 -2.79 -2.19 -8.89
N ALA A 93 -3.90 -2.34 -8.18
CA ALA A 93 -5.21 -2.31 -8.81
C ALA A 93 -5.58 -0.83 -9.02
N GLN A 94 -5.49 -0.34 -10.24
CA GLN A 94 -5.92 1.03 -10.54
C GLN A 94 -7.44 1.13 -10.48
N HIS A 95 -7.93 2.01 -9.64
CA HIS A 95 -9.33 2.34 -9.50
C HIS A 95 -9.61 3.74 -10.09
N ARG A 96 -10.74 3.88 -10.76
CA ARG A 96 -11.24 5.20 -11.17
C ARG A 96 -12.49 5.50 -10.37
N ALA A 97 -12.56 6.68 -9.80
CA ALA A 97 -13.70 7.10 -9.00
C ALA A 97 -13.88 8.62 -9.05
N ARG A 98 -15.11 9.06 -8.95
CA ARG A 98 -15.43 10.47 -8.74
C ARG A 98 -15.17 10.88 -7.29
N ARG A 99 -15.38 9.95 -6.35
CA ARG A 99 -15.28 10.18 -4.91
C ARG A 99 -15.14 8.86 -4.17
N ILE A 100 -14.50 8.90 -3.00
CA ILE A 100 -14.46 7.74 -2.08
C ILE A 100 -15.58 7.86 -1.06
N VAL A 101 -16.29 6.75 -0.81
CA VAL A 101 -17.28 6.65 0.27
C VAL A 101 -16.82 5.60 1.27
N PHE A 102 -16.33 6.05 2.43
CA PHE A 102 -16.00 5.16 3.52
C PHE A 102 -17.25 4.75 4.30
N VAL A 103 -17.46 3.46 4.51
CA VAL A 103 -18.68 2.93 5.15
C VAL A 103 -18.31 2.08 6.36
N CYS A 104 -18.98 2.30 7.48
CA CYS A 104 -19.03 1.39 8.62
C CYS A 104 -20.49 1.26 9.08
N THR A 105 -20.79 0.44 10.07
CA THR A 105 -22.18 0.28 10.54
C THR A 105 -22.81 1.60 10.99
N HIS A 106 -22.16 2.30 11.93
CA HIS A 106 -22.79 3.44 12.63
C HIS A 106 -22.40 4.82 12.06
N ASN A 107 -21.45 4.91 11.13
CA ASN A 107 -20.87 6.18 10.68
C ASN A 107 -20.46 7.13 11.84
N SER A 108 -20.06 6.54 12.97
CA SER A 108 -19.77 7.30 14.20
C SER A 108 -18.28 7.37 14.56
N ALA A 109 -17.45 6.48 13.97
CA ALA A 109 -16.01 6.42 14.26
C ALA A 109 -15.20 6.12 12.99
N ARG A 110 -15.02 4.83 12.65
CA ARG A 110 -14.07 4.36 11.61
C ARG A 110 -14.24 5.07 10.26
N SER A 111 -15.44 5.12 9.72
CA SER A 111 -15.69 5.76 8.41
C SER A 111 -15.50 7.28 8.44
N GLN A 112 -15.83 7.94 9.55
CA GLN A 112 -15.59 9.37 9.74
C GLN A 112 -14.09 9.68 9.79
N LEU A 113 -13.32 8.90 10.56
CA LEU A 113 -11.87 9.02 10.65
C LEU A 113 -11.20 8.74 9.30
N ALA A 114 -11.63 7.68 8.60
CA ALA A 114 -11.11 7.34 7.28
C ALA A 114 -11.30 8.47 6.26
N ALA A 115 -12.50 9.06 6.20
CA ALA A 115 -12.75 10.19 5.30
C ALA A 115 -11.91 11.42 5.66
N ALA A 116 -11.71 11.71 6.96
CA ALA A 116 -10.87 12.81 7.41
C ALA A 116 -9.38 12.61 7.05
N ILE A 117 -8.88 11.36 7.19
CA ILE A 117 -7.50 11.01 6.81
C ILE A 117 -7.33 11.14 5.29
N TRP A 118 -8.26 10.57 4.53
CA TRP A 118 -8.22 10.62 3.06
C TRP A 118 -8.17 12.05 2.53
N ASN A 119 -9.10 12.91 2.97
CA ASN A 119 -9.19 14.31 2.52
C ASN A 119 -7.95 15.16 2.90
N ARG A 120 -7.09 14.65 3.77
CA ARG A 120 -5.79 15.26 4.07
C ARG A 120 -4.67 14.75 3.16
N ARG A 121 -4.86 13.60 2.52
CA ARG A 121 -3.83 12.87 1.75
C ARG A 121 -4.04 12.93 0.24
N SER A 122 -5.24 13.23 -0.22
CA SER A 122 -5.64 13.16 -1.62
C SER A 122 -6.50 14.33 -2.01
N GLU A 123 -6.33 14.80 -3.23
CA GLU A 123 -7.21 15.80 -3.86
C GLU A 123 -8.56 15.20 -4.27
N LEU A 124 -8.62 13.88 -4.48
CA LEU A 124 -9.90 13.22 -4.75
C LEU A 124 -10.76 13.25 -3.48
N PRO A 125 -11.99 13.80 -3.53
CA PRO A 125 -12.80 13.97 -2.34
C PRO A 125 -13.24 12.63 -1.75
N ALA A 126 -13.36 12.59 -0.42
CA ALA A 126 -13.98 11.48 0.27
C ALA A 126 -15.10 11.95 1.20
N THR A 127 -16.05 11.07 1.40
CA THR A 127 -17.14 11.22 2.37
C THR A 127 -17.31 9.93 3.17
N SER A 128 -18.25 9.94 4.12
CA SER A 128 -18.53 8.77 4.93
C SER A 128 -20.02 8.54 5.13
N ALA A 129 -20.39 7.27 5.31
CA ALA A 129 -21.76 6.85 5.57
C ALA A 129 -21.80 5.62 6.49
N GLY A 130 -23.00 5.23 6.91
CA GLY A 130 -23.25 4.04 7.68
C GLY A 130 -24.40 3.21 7.11
N THR A 131 -24.41 1.91 7.40
CA THR A 131 -25.56 1.03 7.11
C THR A 131 -26.68 1.26 8.11
N LYS A 132 -26.34 1.60 9.36
CA LYS A 132 -27.27 1.92 10.48
C LYS A 132 -26.72 3.11 11.27
N PRO A 133 -26.88 4.35 10.79
CA PRO A 133 -26.24 5.53 11.37
C PRO A 133 -26.63 5.75 12.83
N ALA A 134 -25.64 6.06 13.68
CA ALA A 134 -25.86 6.49 15.05
C ALA A 134 -26.39 7.93 15.09
N PRO A 135 -27.00 8.35 16.20
CA PRO A 135 -27.47 9.72 16.36
C PRO A 135 -26.36 10.78 16.26
N GLN A 136 -25.14 10.43 16.69
CA GLN A 136 -23.99 11.33 16.73
C GLN A 136 -22.66 10.62 16.54
N VAL A 137 -21.63 11.38 16.22
CA VAL A 137 -20.24 10.91 16.14
C VAL A 137 -19.73 10.53 17.52
N HIS A 138 -18.99 9.45 17.63
CA HIS A 138 -18.46 8.95 18.91
C HIS A 138 -17.41 9.92 19.47
N ARG A 139 -17.49 10.22 20.76
CA ARG A 139 -16.59 11.18 21.44
C ARG A 139 -15.11 10.79 21.30
N GLY A 140 -14.80 9.50 21.38
CA GLY A 140 -13.45 8.98 21.19
C GLY A 140 -12.89 9.26 19.79
N ALA A 141 -13.72 9.18 18.74
CA ALA A 141 -13.30 9.52 17.38
C ALA A 141 -13.00 11.01 17.24
N VAL A 142 -13.83 11.89 17.82
CA VAL A 142 -13.59 13.33 17.83
C VAL A 142 -12.31 13.66 18.60
N ALA A 143 -12.08 13.04 19.77
CA ALA A 143 -10.87 13.24 20.56
C ALA A 143 -9.61 12.75 19.82
N ALA A 144 -9.65 11.59 19.17
CA ALA A 144 -8.54 11.08 18.39
C ALA A 144 -8.22 11.99 17.19
N ALA A 145 -9.23 12.43 16.45
CA ALA A 145 -9.07 13.36 15.36
C ALA A 145 -8.40 14.67 15.81
N LYS A 146 -8.83 15.22 16.96
CA LYS A 146 -8.23 16.44 17.53
C LYS A 146 -6.75 16.23 17.90
N ARG A 147 -6.42 15.13 18.58
CA ARG A 147 -5.01 14.82 18.95
C ARG A 147 -4.10 14.72 17.74
N LEU A 148 -4.62 14.17 16.63
CA LEU A 148 -3.86 13.92 15.40
C LEU A 148 -4.01 15.04 14.37
N ASN A 149 -4.59 16.18 14.78
CA ASN A 149 -4.82 17.35 13.95
C ASN A 149 -5.54 16.99 12.61
N LEU A 150 -6.50 16.07 12.68
CA LEU A 150 -7.37 15.72 11.55
C LEU A 150 -8.57 16.66 11.53
N SER A 151 -8.82 17.27 10.38
CA SER A 151 -10.03 18.09 10.17
C SER A 151 -11.24 17.17 10.02
N MET A 152 -11.81 16.78 11.16
CA MET A 152 -13.10 16.11 11.20
C MET A 152 -14.18 17.19 11.34
N ARG A 153 -14.79 17.59 10.23
CA ARG A 153 -16.05 18.33 10.33
C ARG A 153 -17.03 17.40 11.04
N ALA A 154 -17.64 17.86 12.12
CA ALA A 154 -18.64 17.09 12.87
C ALA A 154 -19.88 16.90 11.98
N VAL A 155 -19.78 16.02 11.01
CA VAL A 155 -20.88 15.68 10.11
C VAL A 155 -21.74 14.67 10.85
N LYS A 156 -23.01 15.00 11.07
CA LYS A 156 -24.00 14.05 11.61
C LYS A 156 -23.90 12.72 10.84
N PRO A 157 -23.87 11.56 11.51
CA PRO A 157 -23.90 10.27 10.84
C PRO A 157 -25.03 10.17 9.82
N ARG A 158 -24.75 9.64 8.64
CA ARG A 158 -25.66 9.57 7.49
C ARG A 158 -25.85 8.17 7.00
N TYR A 159 -27.04 7.87 6.50
CA TYR A 159 -27.33 6.58 5.86
C TYR A 159 -26.65 6.49 4.48
N LEU A 160 -26.11 5.29 4.13
CA LEU A 160 -25.42 5.11 2.87
C LEU A 160 -26.30 5.41 1.65
N GLY A 161 -27.58 5.00 1.69
CA GLY A 161 -28.51 5.23 0.59
C GLY A 161 -28.73 6.69 0.26
N ASP A 162 -28.58 7.59 1.26
CA ASP A 162 -28.72 9.04 1.07
C ASP A 162 -27.44 9.71 0.55
N VAL A 163 -26.32 8.97 0.57
CA VAL A 163 -24.98 9.52 0.26
C VAL A 163 -24.43 9.00 -1.06
N LEU A 164 -24.71 7.73 -1.38
CA LEU A 164 -24.12 7.03 -2.51
C LEU A 164 -24.58 7.63 -3.84
N ALA A 165 -23.63 7.87 -4.72
CA ALA A 165 -23.87 8.33 -6.09
C ALA A 165 -23.16 7.42 -7.10
N ALA A 166 -23.51 7.60 -8.38
CA ALA A 166 -22.81 6.93 -9.46
C ALA A 166 -21.31 7.31 -9.44
N ASP A 167 -20.46 6.37 -9.84
CA ASP A 167 -19.00 6.51 -9.89
C ASP A 167 -18.31 6.75 -8.53
N ASP A 168 -19.03 6.54 -7.41
CA ASP A 168 -18.42 6.47 -6.10
C ASP A 168 -17.70 5.12 -5.90
N LEU A 169 -16.48 5.15 -5.36
CA LEU A 169 -15.79 3.95 -4.89
C LEU A 169 -16.09 3.73 -3.41
N VAL A 170 -16.78 2.64 -3.10
CA VAL A 170 -17.14 2.28 -1.73
C VAL A 170 -16.01 1.52 -1.07
N ILE A 171 -15.63 1.94 0.14
CA ILE A 171 -14.69 1.23 1.01
C ILE A 171 -15.37 0.95 2.34
N ALA A 172 -15.74 -0.31 2.57
CA ALA A 172 -16.24 -0.77 3.86
C ALA A 172 -15.09 -0.91 4.86
N VAL A 173 -15.12 -0.12 5.93
CA VAL A 173 -14.06 -0.11 6.97
C VAL A 173 -14.47 -0.85 8.24
N CYS A 174 -15.36 -1.82 8.13
CA CYS A 174 -15.69 -2.79 9.17
C CYS A 174 -16.42 -3.99 8.58
N ASP A 175 -16.30 -5.13 9.24
CA ASP A 175 -16.86 -6.40 8.78
C ASP A 175 -18.38 -6.36 8.72
N ASN A 176 -19.05 -5.88 9.77
CA ASN A 176 -20.52 -5.79 9.80
C ASN A 176 -21.08 -5.00 8.61
N ALA A 177 -20.50 -3.84 8.29
CA ALA A 177 -20.99 -3.08 7.13
C ALA A 177 -20.71 -3.82 5.82
N HIS A 178 -19.56 -4.51 5.70
CA HIS A 178 -19.25 -5.31 4.53
C HIS A 178 -20.27 -6.45 4.33
N GLU A 179 -20.66 -7.12 5.41
CA GLU A 179 -21.59 -8.24 5.42
C GLU A 179 -23.05 -7.79 5.22
N GLU A 180 -23.42 -6.59 5.70
CA GLU A 180 -24.76 -6.02 5.55
C GLU A 180 -25.03 -5.41 4.18
N LEU A 181 -24.01 -5.01 3.45
CA LEU A 181 -24.17 -4.39 2.12
C LEU A 181 -24.55 -5.44 1.06
N PRO A 182 -25.44 -5.08 0.10
CA PRO A 182 -25.82 -5.96 -1.00
C PRO A 182 -24.59 -6.50 -1.74
N ALA A 183 -24.63 -7.77 -2.14
CA ALA A 183 -23.52 -8.42 -2.85
C ALA A 183 -23.20 -7.72 -4.19
N GLU A 184 -24.22 -7.15 -4.82
CA GLU A 184 -24.14 -6.47 -6.11
C GLU A 184 -23.46 -5.09 -6.02
N LEU A 185 -23.33 -4.52 -4.83
CA LEU A 185 -22.63 -3.25 -4.62
C LEU A 185 -21.11 -3.49 -4.62
N PRO A 186 -20.39 -3.09 -5.69
CA PRO A 186 -18.93 -3.22 -5.74
C PRO A 186 -18.30 -2.43 -4.59
N ARG A 187 -17.40 -3.08 -3.85
CA ARG A 187 -16.72 -2.45 -2.73
C ARG A 187 -15.39 -3.09 -2.41
N ILE A 188 -14.50 -2.28 -1.86
CA ILE A 188 -13.30 -2.76 -1.19
C ILE A 188 -13.62 -2.95 0.29
N HIS A 189 -13.09 -3.99 0.90
CA HIS A 189 -13.25 -4.24 2.33
C HIS A 189 -11.93 -4.11 3.08
N TRP A 190 -11.96 -3.28 4.12
CA TRP A 190 -10.88 -3.16 5.11
C TRP A 190 -11.43 -3.56 6.48
N SER A 191 -11.02 -4.71 6.99
CA SER A 191 -11.37 -5.16 8.34
C SER A 191 -10.57 -4.34 9.36
N ILE A 192 -11.21 -3.28 9.89
CA ILE A 192 -10.64 -2.41 10.93
C ILE A 192 -11.33 -2.71 12.25
N ASN A 193 -10.55 -3.00 13.28
CA ASN A 193 -11.07 -3.27 14.61
C ASN A 193 -11.95 -2.12 15.13
N ASP A 194 -13.03 -2.48 15.85
CA ASP A 194 -13.94 -1.47 16.40
C ASP A 194 -13.35 -0.82 17.67
N PRO A 195 -12.92 0.45 17.60
CA PRO A 195 -12.34 1.14 18.74
C PRO A 195 -13.36 1.45 19.84
N THR A 196 -14.67 1.30 19.56
CA THR A 196 -15.72 1.58 20.53
C THR A 196 -16.01 0.41 21.46
N ARG A 197 -15.49 -0.80 21.15
CA ARG A 197 -15.68 -2.01 21.97
C ARG A 197 -14.84 -2.02 23.25
N THR A 198 -13.84 -1.16 23.33
CA THR A 198 -12.96 -1.06 24.49
C THR A 198 -13.04 0.36 25.07
N ALA A 199 -12.95 0.46 26.39
CA ALA A 199 -12.85 1.78 27.06
C ALA A 199 -11.45 2.42 26.97
N ILE A 200 -10.53 1.81 26.18
CA ILE A 200 -9.14 2.21 26.09
C ILE A 200 -9.00 3.29 25.01
N ALA A 201 -8.51 4.47 25.38
CA ALA A 201 -8.35 5.60 24.46
C ALA A 201 -7.39 5.29 23.30
N SER A 202 -6.36 4.44 23.52
CA SER A 202 -5.42 4.01 22.49
C SER A 202 -6.07 3.21 21.36
N ALA A 203 -7.23 2.56 21.58
CA ALA A 203 -7.92 1.81 20.53
C ALA A 203 -8.32 2.71 19.34
N PHE A 204 -8.65 3.98 19.59
CA PHE A 204 -8.91 4.94 18.51
C PHE A 204 -7.62 5.35 17.79
N ASP A 205 -6.51 5.46 18.50
CA ASP A 205 -5.21 5.79 17.91
C ASP A 205 -4.69 4.61 17.04
N ASP A 206 -4.94 3.38 17.48
CA ASP A 206 -4.63 2.16 16.72
C ASP A 206 -5.47 2.10 15.43
N ALA A 207 -6.77 2.36 15.52
CA ALA A 207 -7.64 2.40 14.35
C ALA A 207 -7.20 3.51 13.35
N VAL A 208 -6.83 4.70 13.84
CA VAL A 208 -6.30 5.77 12.98
C VAL A 208 -4.97 5.37 12.35
N ARG A 209 -4.08 4.73 13.09
CA ARG A 209 -2.79 4.26 12.54
C ARG A 209 -3.00 3.25 11.41
N GLU A 210 -3.89 2.28 11.62
CA GLU A 210 -4.21 1.27 10.61
C GLU A 210 -4.88 1.88 9.38
N LEU A 211 -5.88 2.75 9.57
CA LEU A 211 -6.53 3.48 8.49
C LEU A 211 -5.52 4.31 7.69
N THR A 212 -4.63 5.04 8.38
CA THR A 212 -3.60 5.85 7.73
C THR A 212 -2.68 4.99 6.87
N ALA A 213 -2.18 3.89 7.40
CA ALA A 213 -1.30 2.98 6.66
C ALA A 213 -1.97 2.36 5.42
N ARG A 214 -3.27 2.07 5.48
CA ARG A 214 -4.03 1.57 4.33
C ARG A 214 -4.28 2.66 3.30
N ILE A 215 -4.66 3.85 3.74
CA ILE A 215 -4.92 5.01 2.89
C ILE A 215 -3.63 5.43 2.16
N ASP A 216 -2.51 5.56 2.87
CA ASP A 216 -1.23 5.97 2.27
C ASP A 216 -0.76 5.00 1.17
N ARG A 217 -1.06 3.69 1.29
CA ARG A 217 -0.79 2.70 0.25
C ARG A 217 -1.80 2.71 -0.89
N PHE A 218 -3.03 3.13 -0.64
CA PHE A 218 -4.12 3.05 -1.60
C PHE A 218 -4.30 4.32 -2.43
N VAL A 219 -3.93 5.49 -1.90
CA VAL A 219 -4.04 6.78 -2.62
C VAL A 219 -3.37 6.74 -4.00
N PRO A 220 -2.16 6.17 -4.20
CA PRO A 220 -1.54 6.10 -5.52
C PRO A 220 -2.29 5.24 -6.54
N ASP A 221 -3.16 4.33 -6.07
CA ASP A 221 -3.89 3.38 -6.91
C ASP A 221 -5.26 3.93 -7.36
N VAL A 222 -5.62 5.15 -6.95
CA VAL A 222 -6.93 5.76 -7.28
C VAL A 222 -6.74 7.01 -8.12
N GLN A 223 -7.44 7.05 -9.25
CA GLN A 223 -7.46 8.18 -10.18
C GLN A 223 -8.86 8.78 -10.28
N PRO A 224 -8.99 10.08 -10.51
CA PRO A 224 -10.28 10.70 -10.86
C PRO A 224 -10.89 10.01 -12.09
N ALA A 225 -12.22 9.79 -12.02
CA ALA A 225 -13.01 9.25 -13.13
C ALA A 225 -13.27 10.30 -14.19
#